data_c97b5e5a12fa4d8874111e83a0ed1215
#
_entry.id   c97b5e5a12fa4d8874111e83a0ed1215
#
_cell.length_a   1.000
_cell.length_b   1.000
_cell.length_c   1.000
_cell.angle_alpha   90.00
_cell.angle_beta   90.00
_cell.angle_gamma   90.00
#
_symmetry.space_group_name_H-M   'P 1'
#
loop_
_entity.id
_entity.type
_entity.pdbx_description
1 polymer ?
#
loop_
_entity_poly.entity_id
_entity_poly.type
_entity_poly.pdbx_seq_one_letter_code
_entity_poly.pdbx_strand_id
1 'polypeptide(L)'
;MHDVRYALRAMRRAPGFTAVTIPSLSPGIGANPAIFSLTNTLMLQPLPVRSPGELVQFLSQYPDAAEPPSNSYAWKYYERFRDETHAFSELIGVSPARFHLRADGIDADAIDSEYVVGNFFTMLGVTPAVGRLLGPQDDALGSASAAVAVLSWASWTTRFHADPSVIGRRLEIDGARATVIGVTPRQFFGVQVGTAPEIWLPVAMEPPGACRHPDDDGKP
;
A
#
# COMPACT_ATOMS: atom_id res chain seq x y z
N MET A 1 -41.88 -24.85 -1.65
CA MET A 1 -42.38 -23.92 -0.63
C MET A 1 -43.07 -24.60 0.56
N HIS A 2 -43.49 -25.88 0.44
CA HIS A 2 -44.17 -26.62 1.53
C HIS A 2 -43.22 -26.96 2.69
N ASP A 3 -41.95 -27.29 2.40
CA ASP A 3 -40.97 -27.75 3.39
C ASP A 3 -40.57 -26.66 4.41
N VAL A 4 -40.45 -25.41 3.97
CA VAL A 4 -40.13 -24.27 4.86
C VAL A 4 -41.27 -24.02 5.86
N ARG A 5 -42.55 -24.14 5.41
CA ARG A 5 -43.70 -23.95 6.29
C ARG A 5 -43.81 -25.09 7.30
N TYR A 6 -43.45 -26.32 6.90
CA TYR A 6 -43.43 -27.46 7.79
C TYR A 6 -42.33 -27.31 8.85
N ALA A 7 -41.12 -26.91 8.43
CA ALA A 7 -40.01 -26.66 9.34
C ALA A 7 -40.31 -25.57 10.36
N LEU A 8 -40.91 -24.44 9.94
CA LEU A 8 -41.31 -23.37 10.86
C LEU A 8 -42.37 -23.83 11.89
N ARG A 9 -43.29 -24.69 11.46
CA ARG A 9 -44.31 -25.23 12.38
C ARG A 9 -43.74 -26.23 13.36
N ALA A 10 -42.73 -27.03 12.93
CA ALA A 10 -42.04 -27.97 13.80
C ALA A 10 -41.20 -27.22 14.87
N MET A 11 -40.51 -26.15 14.48
CA MET A 11 -39.72 -25.31 15.39
C MET A 11 -40.60 -24.64 16.46
N ARG A 12 -41.83 -24.20 16.10
CA ARG A 12 -42.77 -23.63 17.05
C ARG A 12 -43.33 -24.64 18.03
N ARG A 13 -43.37 -25.93 17.68
CA ARG A 13 -43.90 -27.03 18.55
C ARG A 13 -42.86 -27.52 19.57
N ALA A 14 -41.58 -27.29 19.35
CA ALA A 14 -40.50 -27.69 20.25
C ALA A 14 -39.61 -26.49 20.60
N PRO A 15 -40.08 -25.51 21.38
CA PRO A 15 -39.36 -24.26 21.61
C PRO A 15 -38.04 -24.47 22.36
N GLY A 16 -37.93 -25.40 23.28
CA GLY A 16 -36.72 -25.73 24.02
C GLY A 16 -35.61 -26.29 23.10
N PHE A 17 -35.96 -27.20 22.20
CA PHE A 17 -35.01 -27.74 21.20
C PHE A 17 -34.52 -26.65 20.25
N THR A 18 -35.45 -25.82 19.77
CA THR A 18 -35.14 -24.69 18.86
C THR A 18 -34.21 -23.66 19.53
N ALA A 19 -34.46 -23.36 20.81
CA ALA A 19 -33.64 -22.41 21.58
C ALA A 19 -32.19 -22.88 21.80
N VAL A 20 -31.94 -24.17 21.77
CA VAL A 20 -30.58 -24.73 21.88
C VAL A 20 -29.92 -24.90 20.49
N THR A 21 -30.69 -25.39 19.52
CA THR A 21 -30.18 -25.73 18.19
C THR A 21 -29.77 -24.49 17.38
N ILE A 22 -30.55 -23.41 17.42
CA ILE A 22 -30.27 -22.18 16.66
C ILE A 22 -28.97 -21.53 17.13
N PRO A 23 -28.73 -21.27 18.43
CA PRO A 23 -27.48 -20.70 18.88
C PRO A 23 -26.27 -21.60 18.65
N SER A 24 -26.44 -22.93 18.63
CA SER A 24 -25.36 -23.87 18.38
C SER A 24 -24.93 -23.93 16.91
N LEU A 25 -25.87 -23.81 15.98
CA LEU A 25 -25.60 -23.83 14.53
C LEU A 25 -25.25 -22.46 13.95
N SER A 26 -25.79 -21.39 14.54
CA SER A 26 -25.62 -20.02 14.06
C SER A 26 -24.17 -19.59 13.93
N PRO A 27 -23.25 -19.83 14.90
CA PRO A 27 -21.84 -19.48 14.75
C PRO A 27 -21.14 -20.26 13.65
N GLY A 28 -21.47 -21.56 13.49
CA GLY A 28 -20.87 -22.39 12.44
C GLY A 28 -21.25 -21.95 11.02
N ILE A 29 -22.48 -21.52 10.84
CA ILE A 29 -22.96 -21.03 9.54
C ILE A 29 -22.51 -19.57 9.30
N GLY A 30 -22.47 -18.74 10.34
CA GLY A 30 -22.11 -17.33 10.25
C GLY A 30 -20.61 -17.07 10.13
N ALA A 31 -19.77 -17.92 10.72
CA ALA A 31 -18.31 -17.73 10.71
C ALA A 31 -17.71 -17.93 9.31
N ASN A 32 -18.17 -18.91 8.54
CA ASN A 32 -17.64 -19.19 7.21
C ASN A 32 -17.80 -18.03 6.22
N PRO A 33 -18.98 -17.41 6.04
CA PRO A 33 -19.13 -16.23 5.19
C PRO A 33 -18.33 -15.03 5.69
N ALA A 34 -18.20 -14.85 7.01
CA ALA A 34 -17.41 -13.74 7.57
C ALA A 34 -15.92 -13.90 7.27
N ILE A 35 -15.37 -15.10 7.47
CA ILE A 35 -13.96 -15.41 7.14
C ILE A 35 -13.76 -15.28 5.63
N PHE A 36 -14.66 -15.82 4.81
CA PHE A 36 -14.56 -15.72 3.36
C PHE A 36 -14.66 -14.26 2.88
N SER A 37 -15.56 -13.46 3.45
CA SER A 37 -15.67 -12.04 3.13
C SER A 37 -14.40 -11.28 3.49
N LEU A 38 -13.80 -11.56 4.65
CA LEU A 38 -12.54 -10.97 5.07
C LEU A 38 -11.40 -11.37 4.13
N THR A 39 -11.27 -12.66 3.84
CA THR A 39 -10.26 -13.18 2.91
C THR A 39 -10.43 -12.60 1.50
N ASN A 40 -11.67 -12.53 1.00
CA ASN A 40 -11.96 -11.94 -0.30
C ASN A 40 -11.60 -10.46 -0.37
N THR A 41 -11.90 -9.71 0.70
CA THR A 41 -11.60 -8.27 0.74
C THR A 41 -10.10 -7.98 0.83
N LEU A 42 -9.35 -8.83 1.54
CA LEU A 42 -7.92 -8.61 1.79
C LEU A 42 -7.01 -9.25 0.75
N MET A 43 -7.42 -10.38 0.14
CA MET A 43 -6.52 -11.19 -0.69
C MET A 43 -6.98 -11.36 -2.15
N LEU A 44 -8.28 -11.26 -2.43
CA LEU A 44 -8.82 -11.57 -3.75
C LEU A 44 -9.27 -10.34 -4.54
N GLN A 45 -9.30 -9.16 -3.92
CA GLN A 45 -9.57 -7.94 -4.69
C GLN A 45 -8.34 -7.59 -5.54
N PRO A 46 -8.52 -7.43 -6.85
CA PRO A 46 -7.44 -6.97 -7.71
C PRO A 46 -6.97 -5.58 -7.26
N LEU A 47 -5.67 -5.33 -7.37
CA LEU A 47 -5.13 -4.00 -7.12
C LEU A 47 -5.88 -2.96 -7.96
N PRO A 48 -6.22 -1.80 -7.40
CA PRO A 48 -6.95 -0.74 -8.10
C PRO A 48 -6.03 0.05 -9.02
N VAL A 49 -5.40 -0.65 -9.96
CA VAL A 49 -4.40 -0.14 -10.90
C VAL A 49 -4.74 -0.59 -12.32
N ARG A 50 -4.11 0.05 -13.32
CA ARG A 50 -4.22 -0.39 -14.70
C ARG A 50 -3.57 -1.77 -14.84
N SER A 51 -4.25 -2.72 -15.49
CA SER A 51 -3.73 -4.05 -15.83
C SER A 51 -3.06 -4.81 -14.66
N PRO A 52 -3.75 -5.05 -13.53
CA PRO A 52 -3.13 -5.68 -12.37
C PRO A 52 -2.56 -7.08 -12.65
N GLY A 53 -3.09 -7.79 -13.65
CA GLY A 53 -2.60 -9.11 -14.07
C GLY A 53 -1.31 -9.08 -14.89
N GLU A 54 -0.83 -7.90 -15.31
CA GLU A 54 0.42 -7.73 -16.04
C GLU A 54 1.58 -7.30 -15.14
N LEU A 55 1.27 -6.97 -13.87
CA LEU A 55 2.29 -6.62 -12.89
C LEU A 55 3.07 -7.85 -12.46
N VAL A 56 4.39 -7.76 -12.53
CA VAL A 56 5.31 -8.80 -12.06
C VAL A 56 6.25 -8.21 -11.01
N GLN A 57 6.54 -8.99 -9.99
CA GLN A 57 7.51 -8.63 -8.96
C GLN A 57 8.80 -9.41 -9.17
N PHE A 58 9.92 -8.72 -9.10
CA PHE A 58 11.23 -9.35 -9.13
C PHE A 58 11.56 -9.91 -7.75
N LEU A 59 12.01 -11.16 -7.72
CA LEU A 59 12.53 -11.81 -6.53
C LEU A 59 13.93 -12.30 -6.83
N SER A 60 14.88 -11.99 -5.96
CA SER A 60 16.23 -12.57 -5.99
C SER A 60 16.30 -13.75 -5.03
N GLN A 61 16.94 -14.82 -5.47
CA GLN A 61 17.23 -15.97 -4.64
C GLN A 61 18.64 -16.46 -4.98
N TYR A 62 19.47 -16.59 -3.97
CA TYR A 62 20.77 -17.20 -4.12
C TYR A 62 20.58 -18.73 -4.16
N PRO A 63 21.22 -19.46 -5.10
CA PRO A 63 21.01 -20.90 -5.29
C PRO A 63 21.29 -21.75 -4.04
N ASP A 64 22.22 -21.30 -3.20
CA ASP A 64 22.69 -22.02 -2.02
C ASP A 64 22.22 -21.39 -0.69
N ALA A 65 21.39 -20.37 -0.73
CA ALA A 65 20.93 -19.70 0.49
C ALA A 65 19.70 -20.42 1.06
N ALA A 66 19.75 -20.71 2.37
CA ALA A 66 18.58 -21.16 3.14
C ALA A 66 17.57 -20.03 3.39
N GLU A 67 17.86 -18.81 2.92
CA GLU A 67 17.02 -17.65 3.08
C GLU A 67 15.90 -17.61 2.05
N PRO A 68 14.72 -17.09 2.43
CA PRO A 68 13.62 -16.93 1.48
C PRO A 68 14.00 -15.91 0.38
N PRO A 69 13.36 -15.99 -0.81
CA PRO A 69 13.56 -15.02 -1.87
C PRO A 69 13.34 -13.59 -1.37
N SER A 70 14.25 -12.69 -1.73
CA SER A 70 14.21 -11.27 -1.38
C SER A 70 13.68 -10.44 -2.55
N ASN A 71 12.88 -9.42 -2.27
CA ASN A 71 12.45 -8.39 -3.22
C ASN A 71 13.19 -7.05 -3.01
N SER A 72 14.22 -7.05 -2.19
CA SER A 72 15.05 -5.86 -1.93
C SER A 72 16.24 -5.82 -2.89
N TYR A 73 16.43 -4.68 -3.52
CA TYR A 73 17.52 -4.43 -4.46
C TYR A 73 18.15 -3.07 -4.17
N ALA A 74 19.46 -2.96 -4.28
CA ALA A 74 20.13 -1.67 -4.23
C ALA A 74 19.73 -0.82 -5.45
N TRP A 75 19.69 0.50 -5.28
CA TRP A 75 19.29 1.47 -6.32
C TRP A 75 20.02 1.28 -7.65
N LYS A 76 21.32 0.97 -7.61
CA LYS A 76 22.13 0.68 -8.81
C LYS A 76 21.57 -0.46 -9.68
N TYR A 77 20.91 -1.46 -9.08
CA TYR A 77 20.29 -2.56 -9.83
C TYR A 77 19.00 -2.10 -10.50
N TYR A 78 18.21 -1.24 -9.84
CA TYR A 78 17.03 -0.64 -10.44
C TYR A 78 17.41 0.16 -11.70
N GLU A 79 18.42 1.04 -11.62
CA GLU A 79 18.89 1.82 -12.76
C GLU A 79 19.36 0.90 -13.90
N ARG A 80 20.15 -0.11 -13.57
CA ARG A 80 20.65 -1.06 -14.54
C ARG A 80 19.53 -1.87 -15.20
N PHE A 81 18.56 -2.36 -14.43
CA PHE A 81 17.41 -3.07 -14.98
C PHE A 81 16.57 -2.16 -15.88
N ARG A 82 16.35 -0.92 -15.47
CA ARG A 82 15.61 0.06 -16.28
C ARG A 82 16.30 0.33 -17.61
N ASP A 83 17.62 0.48 -17.60
CA ASP A 83 18.39 0.93 -18.77
C ASP A 83 18.78 -0.24 -19.71
N GLU A 84 18.99 -1.44 -19.19
CA GLU A 84 19.44 -2.60 -19.97
C GLU A 84 18.32 -3.59 -20.34
N THR A 85 17.15 -3.54 -19.68
CA THR A 85 16.10 -4.52 -19.90
C THR A 85 15.00 -3.99 -20.79
N HIS A 86 14.77 -4.66 -21.93
CA HIS A 86 13.69 -4.32 -22.87
C HIS A 86 12.52 -5.31 -22.81
N ALA A 87 12.51 -6.22 -21.82
CA ALA A 87 11.46 -7.23 -21.67
C ALA A 87 10.18 -6.66 -21.05
N PHE A 88 10.25 -5.49 -20.42
CA PHE A 88 9.14 -4.84 -19.73
C PHE A 88 8.89 -3.46 -20.34
N SER A 89 7.63 -3.06 -20.38
CA SER A 89 7.24 -1.73 -20.87
C SER A 89 7.67 -0.63 -19.93
N GLU A 90 7.58 -0.87 -18.63
CA GLU A 90 8.00 0.06 -17.58
C GLU A 90 8.46 -0.71 -16.34
N LEU A 91 9.31 -0.08 -15.53
CA LEU A 91 9.79 -0.58 -14.26
C LEU A 91 9.53 0.46 -13.18
N ILE A 92 9.03 0.02 -12.03
CA ILE A 92 8.88 0.86 -10.83
C ILE A 92 9.68 0.29 -9.66
N GLY A 93 10.15 1.20 -8.81
CA GLY A 93 10.80 0.87 -7.54
C GLY A 93 9.96 1.39 -6.37
N VAL A 94 9.87 0.59 -5.32
CA VAL A 94 9.18 0.93 -4.07
C VAL A 94 10.08 0.54 -2.91
N SER A 95 10.33 1.46 -1.99
CA SER A 95 11.07 1.23 -0.75
C SER A 95 10.15 1.53 0.44
N PRO A 96 9.66 0.50 1.15
CA PRO A 96 8.85 0.71 2.35
C PRO A 96 9.67 1.39 3.45
N ALA A 97 9.05 2.33 4.15
CA ALA A 97 9.68 3.06 5.23
C ALA A 97 8.68 3.40 6.34
N ARG A 98 9.19 3.73 7.50
CA ARG A 98 8.40 4.27 8.62
C ARG A 98 9.00 5.58 9.04
N PHE A 99 8.15 6.58 9.15
CA PHE A 99 8.57 7.94 9.46
C PHE A 99 7.89 8.48 10.70
N HIS A 100 8.57 9.44 11.33
CA HIS A 100 7.94 10.37 12.23
C HIS A 100 7.40 11.56 11.42
N LEU A 101 6.10 11.76 11.46
CA LEU A 101 5.41 12.87 10.79
C LEU A 101 5.11 13.97 11.77
N ARG A 102 5.59 15.19 11.48
CA ARG A 102 5.21 16.40 12.18
C ARG A 102 4.61 17.43 11.22
N ALA A 103 3.47 17.96 11.57
CA ALA A 103 2.78 19.03 10.85
C ALA A 103 1.95 19.82 11.85
N ASP A 104 1.36 20.94 11.46
CA ASP A 104 0.58 21.83 12.32
C ASP A 104 -0.42 21.09 13.23
N GLY A 105 -0.05 20.89 14.51
CA GLY A 105 -0.85 20.16 15.49
C GLY A 105 -0.84 18.62 15.36
N ILE A 106 -0.12 18.06 14.39
CA ILE A 106 0.05 16.64 14.18
C ILE A 106 1.48 16.27 14.62
N ASP A 107 1.59 15.28 15.48
CA ASP A 107 2.85 14.64 15.88
C ASP A 107 2.56 13.14 15.94
N ALA A 108 3.08 12.39 14.99
CA ALA A 108 2.76 10.97 14.82
C ALA A 108 4.02 10.16 14.53
N ASP A 109 4.30 9.21 15.42
CA ASP A 109 5.41 8.28 15.27
C ASP A 109 5.03 7.08 14.40
N ALA A 110 6.03 6.60 13.65
CA ALA A 110 6.00 5.33 12.92
C ALA A 110 4.80 5.20 11.95
N ILE A 111 4.53 6.24 11.16
CA ILE A 111 3.57 6.15 10.05
C ILE A 111 4.15 5.27 8.94
N ASP A 112 3.37 4.33 8.46
CA ASP A 112 3.75 3.50 7.31
C ASP A 112 3.77 4.37 6.05
N SER A 113 4.88 4.31 5.32
CA SER A 113 5.14 5.17 4.17
C SER A 113 5.99 4.45 3.12
N GLU A 114 6.10 5.03 1.94
CA GLU A 114 6.90 4.45 0.86
C GLU A 114 7.68 5.54 0.12
N TYR A 115 8.95 5.26 -0.18
CA TYR A 115 9.66 5.96 -1.25
C TYR A 115 9.33 5.28 -2.58
N VAL A 116 9.03 6.07 -3.58
CA VAL A 116 8.67 5.55 -4.90
C VAL A 116 9.36 6.36 -6.00
N VAL A 117 9.60 5.72 -7.12
CA VAL A 117 10.12 6.38 -8.34
C VAL A 117 9.04 7.26 -8.97
N GLY A 118 9.44 8.30 -9.69
CA GLY A 118 8.51 9.29 -10.23
C GLY A 118 7.46 8.75 -11.21
N ASN A 119 7.76 7.68 -11.95
CA ASN A 119 6.78 7.06 -12.85
C ASN A 119 5.79 6.12 -12.13
N PHE A 120 5.91 5.91 -10.81
CA PHE A 120 5.11 4.96 -10.04
C PHE A 120 3.60 5.10 -10.28
N PHE A 121 3.04 6.27 -10.04
CA PHE A 121 1.60 6.50 -10.20
C PHE A 121 1.15 6.48 -11.66
N THR A 122 1.99 6.97 -12.57
CA THR A 122 1.68 7.02 -14.00
C THR A 122 1.61 5.63 -14.59
N MET A 123 2.58 4.76 -14.29
CA MET A 123 2.60 3.37 -14.73
C MET A 123 1.38 2.61 -14.20
N LEU A 124 1.04 2.81 -12.93
CA LEU A 124 -0.12 2.17 -12.31
C LEU A 124 -1.47 2.75 -12.79
N GLY A 125 -1.46 3.85 -13.54
CA GLY A 125 -2.66 4.51 -14.04
C GLY A 125 -3.50 5.17 -12.93
N VAL A 126 -2.86 5.54 -11.81
CA VAL A 126 -3.53 6.20 -10.67
C VAL A 126 -3.73 7.68 -10.98
N THR A 127 -4.95 8.17 -10.79
CA THR A 127 -5.28 9.59 -10.93
C THR A 127 -5.49 10.22 -9.54
N PRO A 128 -5.04 11.46 -9.30
CA PRO A 128 -5.18 12.09 -8.00
C PRO A 128 -6.65 12.39 -7.66
N ALA A 129 -7.00 12.34 -6.38
CA ALA A 129 -8.26 12.87 -5.88
C ALA A 129 -8.21 14.39 -5.76
N VAL A 130 -7.07 14.92 -5.31
CA VAL A 130 -6.79 16.36 -5.15
C VAL A 130 -5.34 16.63 -5.55
N GLY A 131 -5.08 17.75 -6.19
CA GLY A 131 -3.73 18.16 -6.58
C GLY A 131 -3.14 17.32 -7.70
N ARG A 132 -1.83 16.98 -7.60
CA ARG A 132 -1.11 16.10 -8.53
C ARG A 132 -0.39 14.98 -7.81
N LEU A 133 -0.08 13.90 -8.49
CA LEU A 133 0.77 12.82 -7.98
C LEU A 133 2.24 13.05 -8.38
N LEU A 134 3.13 12.23 -7.83
CA LEU A 134 4.54 12.23 -8.22
C LEU A 134 4.68 11.92 -9.71
N GLY A 135 5.65 12.56 -10.33
CA GLY A 135 6.02 12.38 -11.71
C GLY A 135 7.54 12.32 -11.88
N PRO A 136 8.04 12.01 -13.09
CA PRO A 136 9.48 11.91 -13.35
C PRO A 136 10.30 13.17 -12.96
N GLN A 137 9.66 14.34 -12.96
CA GLN A 137 10.29 15.60 -12.56
C GLN A 137 10.62 15.67 -11.07
N ASP A 138 10.00 14.82 -10.25
CA ASP A 138 10.19 14.78 -8.80
C ASP A 138 11.34 13.84 -8.39
N ASP A 139 11.91 13.06 -9.33
CA ASP A 139 13.04 12.13 -9.10
C ASP A 139 14.42 12.78 -9.21
N ALA A 140 14.50 14.08 -9.49
CA ALA A 140 15.76 14.75 -9.66
C ALA A 140 16.53 14.86 -8.32
N LEU A 141 17.53 14.01 -8.14
CA LEU A 141 18.39 13.99 -6.96
C LEU A 141 18.98 15.37 -6.67
N GLY A 142 18.84 15.83 -5.44
CA GLY A 142 19.36 17.14 -5.00
C GLY A 142 18.57 18.34 -5.48
N SER A 143 17.44 18.15 -6.15
CA SER A 143 16.56 19.23 -6.58
C SER A 143 15.59 19.64 -5.46
N ALA A 144 15.35 20.95 -5.32
CA ALA A 144 14.30 21.44 -4.42
C ALA A 144 12.89 20.96 -4.82
N SER A 145 12.70 20.56 -6.07
CA SER A 145 11.46 19.97 -6.57
C SER A 145 11.23 18.54 -6.06
N ALA A 146 12.27 17.85 -5.57
CA ALA A 146 12.15 16.52 -4.99
C ALA A 146 11.56 16.54 -3.56
N ALA A 147 11.53 17.67 -2.87
CA ALA A 147 11.00 17.79 -1.52
C ALA A 147 9.45 17.88 -1.50
N VAL A 148 8.79 16.86 -2.03
CA VAL A 148 7.34 16.78 -2.18
C VAL A 148 6.78 15.49 -1.58
N ALA A 149 5.50 15.53 -1.20
CA ALA A 149 4.80 14.39 -0.62
C ALA A 149 3.40 14.23 -1.22
N VAL A 150 2.96 12.99 -1.39
CA VAL A 150 1.60 12.63 -1.74
C VAL A 150 0.97 11.90 -0.56
N LEU A 151 -0.19 12.34 -0.12
CA LEU A 151 -0.93 11.71 0.97
C LEU A 151 -1.83 10.59 0.46
N SER A 152 -2.04 9.57 1.28
CA SER A 152 -3.15 8.64 1.05
C SER A 152 -4.49 9.32 1.35
N TRP A 153 -5.56 8.82 0.73
CA TRP A 153 -6.92 9.25 1.07
C TRP A 153 -7.21 9.05 2.57
N ALA A 154 -6.75 7.95 3.15
CA ALA A 154 -6.95 7.64 4.55
C ALA A 154 -6.25 8.68 5.45
N SER A 155 -4.96 8.95 5.21
CA SER A 155 -4.21 9.95 5.96
C SER A 155 -4.81 11.35 5.83
N TRP A 156 -5.20 11.75 4.60
CA TRP A 156 -5.86 13.04 4.37
C TRP A 156 -7.18 13.17 5.15
N THR A 157 -8.00 12.14 5.17
CA THR A 157 -9.30 12.20 5.88
C THR A 157 -9.15 12.12 7.39
N THR A 158 -8.24 11.28 7.90
CA THR A 158 -8.11 11.05 9.35
C THR A 158 -7.25 12.10 10.04
N ARG A 159 -6.12 12.52 9.43
CA ARG A 159 -5.18 13.46 10.06
C ARG A 159 -5.39 14.90 9.63
N PHE A 160 -5.83 15.12 8.40
CA PHE A 160 -6.01 16.46 7.83
C PHE A 160 -7.49 16.82 7.60
N HIS A 161 -8.43 16.04 8.17
CA HIS A 161 -9.88 16.30 8.17
C HIS A 161 -10.48 16.53 6.77
N ALA A 162 -9.90 15.93 5.75
CA ALA A 162 -10.27 16.11 4.34
C ALA A 162 -10.23 17.58 3.87
N ASP A 163 -9.38 18.39 4.47
CA ASP A 163 -9.22 19.81 4.12
C ASP A 163 -8.46 19.94 2.78
N PRO A 164 -9.05 20.51 1.72
CA PRO A 164 -8.38 20.72 0.44
C PRO A 164 -7.17 21.67 0.53
N SER A 165 -7.11 22.52 1.55
CA SER A 165 -5.98 23.43 1.78
C SER A 165 -4.68 22.71 2.19
N VAL A 166 -4.73 21.39 2.33
CA VAL A 166 -3.55 20.54 2.55
C VAL A 166 -2.53 20.66 1.44
N ILE A 167 -2.97 20.92 0.20
CA ILE A 167 -2.07 21.15 -0.93
C ILE A 167 -1.23 22.41 -0.71
N GLY A 168 0.10 22.25 -0.81
CA GLY A 168 1.07 23.31 -0.50
C GLY A 168 1.48 23.38 0.98
N ARG A 169 0.84 22.60 1.86
CA ARG A 169 1.22 22.51 3.28
C ARG A 169 2.58 21.82 3.41
N ARG A 170 3.39 22.29 4.34
CA ARG A 170 4.69 21.72 4.65
C ARG A 170 4.55 20.65 5.73
N LEU A 171 5.17 19.51 5.50
CA LEU A 171 5.34 18.43 6.46
C LEU A 171 6.80 18.34 6.86
N GLU A 172 7.07 17.94 8.09
CA GLU A 172 8.37 17.51 8.56
C GLU A 172 8.32 15.98 8.74
N ILE A 173 9.20 15.29 8.04
CA ILE A 173 9.26 13.83 7.98
C ILE A 173 10.69 13.44 8.34
N ASP A 174 10.89 12.87 9.53
CA ASP A 174 12.21 12.57 10.11
C ASP A 174 13.20 13.75 10.02
N GLY A 175 12.69 14.98 10.25
CA GLY A 175 13.48 16.20 10.16
C GLY A 175 13.66 16.77 8.74
N ALA A 176 13.33 16.01 7.69
CA ALA A 176 13.28 16.52 6.33
C ALA A 176 11.94 17.24 6.07
N ARG A 177 11.97 18.29 5.26
CA ARG A 177 10.76 19.03 4.89
C ARG A 177 10.26 18.58 3.53
N ALA A 178 8.97 18.27 3.44
CA ALA A 178 8.29 17.98 2.18
C ALA A 178 7.03 18.85 2.04
N THR A 179 6.66 19.18 0.82
CA THR A 179 5.43 19.92 0.52
C THR A 179 4.39 18.95 -0.04
N VAL A 180 3.19 18.96 0.52
CA VAL A 180 2.08 18.15 0.00
C VAL A 180 1.68 18.67 -1.37
N ILE A 181 1.71 17.80 -2.39
CA ILE A 181 1.34 18.13 -3.76
C ILE A 181 0.06 17.46 -4.23
N GLY A 182 -0.37 16.40 -3.56
CA GLY A 182 -1.57 15.68 -3.94
C GLY A 182 -2.04 14.66 -2.94
N VAL A 183 -3.20 14.10 -3.25
CA VAL A 183 -3.85 13.04 -2.47
C VAL A 183 -4.25 11.93 -3.43
N THR A 184 -3.96 10.67 -3.08
CA THR A 184 -4.38 9.52 -3.88
C THR A 184 -5.89 9.30 -3.83
N PRO A 185 -6.49 8.62 -4.80
CA PRO A 185 -7.91 8.29 -4.76
C PRO A 185 -8.21 7.28 -3.65
N ARG A 186 -9.44 7.30 -3.17
CA ARG A 186 -9.91 6.50 -2.02
C ARG A 186 -9.62 4.99 -2.16
N GLN A 187 -9.70 4.46 -3.36
CA GLN A 187 -9.51 3.05 -3.65
C GLN A 187 -8.04 2.63 -3.74
N PHE A 188 -7.10 3.58 -3.82
CA PHE A 188 -5.68 3.27 -3.92
C PHE A 188 -5.03 3.20 -2.54
N PHE A 189 -4.46 2.06 -2.21
CA PHE A 189 -3.82 1.76 -0.94
C PHE A 189 -2.37 1.24 -1.10
N GLY A 190 -1.76 1.45 -2.26
CA GLY A 190 -0.43 0.94 -2.59
C GLY A 190 -0.47 -0.34 -3.42
N VAL A 191 0.70 -0.94 -3.63
CA VAL A 191 0.88 -2.17 -4.43
C VAL A 191 1.25 -3.39 -3.60
N GLN A 192 1.55 -3.22 -2.32
CA GLN A 192 1.92 -4.30 -1.42
C GLN A 192 0.71 -4.78 -0.63
N VAL A 193 0.43 -6.07 -0.68
CA VAL A 193 -0.67 -6.68 0.10
C VAL A 193 -0.33 -6.64 1.59
N GLY A 194 -1.26 -6.14 2.41
CA GLY A 194 -1.10 -6.07 3.86
C GLY A 194 -0.44 -4.80 4.37
N THR A 195 -0.06 -3.86 3.49
CA THR A 195 0.41 -2.53 3.85
C THR A 195 -0.58 -1.47 3.37
N ALA A 196 -0.64 -0.34 4.06
CA ALA A 196 -1.47 0.78 3.66
C ALA A 196 -0.67 2.07 3.92
N PRO A 197 0.22 2.46 3.01
CA PRO A 197 1.04 3.64 3.18
C PRO A 197 0.19 4.90 3.39
N GLU A 198 0.60 5.71 4.35
CA GLU A 198 -0.04 6.99 4.62
C GLU A 198 0.51 8.12 3.75
N ILE A 199 1.79 8.01 3.37
CA ILE A 199 2.51 9.01 2.58
C ILE A 199 3.41 8.31 1.56
N TRP A 200 3.48 8.88 0.35
CA TRP A 200 4.48 8.54 -0.66
C TRP A 200 5.43 9.72 -0.87
N LEU A 201 6.72 9.42 -0.88
CA LEU A 201 7.81 10.35 -1.13
C LEU A 201 8.59 9.92 -2.38
N PRO A 202 9.18 10.85 -3.13
CA PRO A 202 10.09 10.48 -4.19
C PRO A 202 11.34 9.79 -3.61
N VAL A 203 11.84 8.78 -4.32
CA VAL A 203 13.07 8.06 -3.94
C VAL A 203 14.27 9.00 -3.80
N ALA A 204 14.26 10.14 -4.49
CA ALA A 204 15.28 11.19 -4.35
C ALA A 204 15.38 11.79 -2.93
N MET A 205 14.35 11.61 -2.08
CA MET A 205 14.38 11.98 -0.66
C MET A 205 14.88 10.87 0.25
N GLU A 206 15.09 9.66 -0.26
CA GLU A 206 15.59 8.55 0.55
C GLU A 206 17.00 8.86 1.06
N PRO A 207 17.28 8.73 2.37
CA PRO A 207 18.61 8.97 2.91
C PRO A 207 19.65 8.04 2.28
N PRO A 208 20.86 8.52 1.95
CA PRO A 208 21.91 7.68 1.43
C PRO A 208 22.19 6.49 2.36
N GLY A 209 22.07 5.28 1.83
CA GLY A 209 22.32 4.04 2.58
C GLY A 209 21.11 3.39 3.24
N ALA A 210 19.91 3.94 3.10
CA ALA A 210 18.69 3.29 3.59
C ALA A 210 18.39 1.96 2.86
N CYS A 211 18.67 1.89 1.57
CA CYS A 211 18.63 0.67 0.75
C CYS A 211 20.01 0.03 0.58
N ARG A 212 20.77 -0.17 1.66
CA ARG A 212 22.00 -0.97 1.59
C ARG A 212 21.63 -2.45 1.59
N HIS A 213 21.92 -3.10 0.45
CA HIS A 213 22.02 -4.57 0.44
C HIS A 213 23.32 -4.96 1.21
N PRO A 214 23.32 -6.09 1.96
CA PRO A 214 24.53 -6.58 2.66
C PRO A 214 25.77 -6.70 1.79
N ASP A 215 25.62 -6.85 0.48
CA ASP A 215 26.71 -7.00 -0.49
C ASP A 215 27.29 -5.66 -1.00
N ASP A 216 26.77 -4.51 -0.54
CA ASP A 216 27.31 -3.18 -0.94
C ASP A 216 28.63 -2.82 -0.25
N ASP A 217 29.11 -3.65 0.69
CA ASP A 217 30.39 -3.45 1.41
C ASP A 217 31.65 -3.85 0.60
N GLY A 218 31.58 -3.74 -0.72
CA GLY A 218 32.79 -3.66 -1.54
C GLY A 218 33.65 -4.92 -1.62
N LYS A 219 33.05 -6.13 -1.56
CA LYS A 219 33.78 -7.31 -2.00
C LYS A 219 33.75 -7.43 -3.52
N PRO A 220 34.93 -7.53 -4.15
CA PRO A 220 35.07 -7.68 -5.60
C PRO A 220 34.45 -8.95 -6.14
#